data_c5faa557b412d6e022553227bb9925c8
#
_entry.id   c5faa557b412d6e022553227bb9925c8
#
_cell.length_a   1.000
_cell.length_b   1.000
_cell.length_c   1.000
_cell.angle_alpha   90.00
_cell.angle_beta   90.00
_cell.angle_gamma   90.00
#
_symmetry.space_group_name_H-M   'P 1'
#
loop_
_entity.id
_entity.type
_entity.pdbx_description
1 polymer ?
#
loop_
_entity_poly.entity_id
_entity_poly.type
_entity_poly.pdbx_seq_one_letter_code
_entity_poly.pdbx_strand_id
1 'polypeptide(L)'
;HIILGLPGETLDMELDTIRYLNTLPVSGIKISMLYVLKNTVLASYYEQHPFHILTMEEYINHLIICLSQLRKDIVIERMTGDGPKDLLIVPKWIGHKRLVLNTIHKEMKQRNFTQGGSLCQKNL
;
A
#
# COMPACT_ATOMS: atom_id res chain seq x y z
N HIS A 1 0.43 1.64 -11.00
CA HIS A 1 0.90 0.88 -9.83
C HIS A 1 1.53 1.78 -8.79
N ILE A 2 1.16 1.57 -7.54
CA ILE A 2 1.78 2.22 -6.39
C ILE A 2 2.26 1.15 -5.43
N ILE A 3 3.48 1.31 -4.91
CA ILE A 3 4.06 0.39 -3.94
C ILE A 3 4.32 1.16 -2.64
N LEU A 4 3.74 0.69 -1.55
CA LEU A 4 3.99 1.25 -0.22
C LEU A 4 5.13 0.50 0.45
N GLY A 5 5.92 1.20 1.24
CA GLY A 5 7.02 0.61 1.99
C GLY A 5 8.34 0.54 1.26
N LEU A 6 8.54 1.38 0.23
CA LEU A 6 9.84 1.46 -0.45
C LEU A 6 10.94 1.89 0.54
N PRO A 7 12.18 1.40 0.36
CA PRO A 7 13.28 1.77 1.25
C PRO A 7 13.43 3.29 1.35
N GLY A 8 13.47 3.80 2.58
CA GLY A 8 13.61 5.23 2.83
C GLY A 8 12.38 6.08 2.60
N GLU A 9 11.28 5.49 2.14
CA GLU A 9 10.05 6.24 1.89
C GLU A 9 9.18 6.26 3.16
N THR A 10 8.75 7.45 3.55
CA THR A 10 7.89 7.66 4.71
C THR A 10 6.42 7.71 4.29
N LEU A 11 5.52 7.65 5.26
CA LEU A 11 4.10 7.84 5.00
C LEU A 11 3.81 9.19 4.33
N ASP A 12 4.51 10.25 4.75
CA ASP A 12 4.34 11.57 4.14
C ASP A 12 4.71 11.57 2.66
N MET A 13 5.77 10.85 2.30
CA MET A 13 6.17 10.71 0.90
C MET A 13 5.14 9.92 0.10
N GLU A 14 4.58 8.87 0.71
CA GLU A 14 3.51 8.08 0.09
C GLU A 14 2.28 8.94 -0.15
N LEU A 15 1.93 9.80 0.82
CA LEU A 15 0.82 10.74 0.67
C LEU A 15 1.09 11.78 -0.44
N ASP A 16 2.32 12.23 -0.60
CA ASP A 16 2.68 13.11 -1.70
C ASP A 16 2.42 12.46 -3.05
N THR A 17 2.74 11.16 -3.17
CA THR A 17 2.43 10.39 -4.37
C THR A 17 0.91 10.36 -4.64
N ILE A 18 0.12 10.13 -3.59
CA ILE A 18 -1.35 10.11 -3.71
C ILE A 18 -1.87 11.48 -4.17
N ARG A 19 -1.37 12.55 -3.58
CA ARG A 19 -1.75 13.91 -3.97
C ARG A 19 -1.41 14.20 -5.43
N TYR A 20 -0.25 13.74 -5.88
CA TYR A 20 0.15 13.88 -7.27
C TYR A 20 -0.80 13.11 -8.20
N LEU A 21 -1.16 11.89 -7.84
CA LEU A 21 -2.11 11.10 -8.63
C LEU A 21 -3.45 11.78 -8.77
N ASN A 22 -3.89 12.50 -7.74
CA ASN A 22 -5.15 13.23 -7.79
C ASN A 22 -5.15 14.31 -8.86
N THR A 23 -3.99 14.77 -9.31
CA THR A 23 -3.86 15.79 -10.36
C THR A 23 -3.82 15.20 -11.76
N LEU A 24 -3.72 13.88 -11.88
CA LEU A 24 -3.59 13.19 -13.17
C LEU A 24 -4.93 12.61 -13.62
N PRO A 25 -5.14 12.44 -14.93
CA PRO A 25 -6.37 11.82 -15.45
C PRO A 25 -6.33 10.30 -15.34
N VAL A 26 -6.07 9.79 -14.14
CA VAL A 26 -5.97 8.37 -13.85
C VAL A 26 -7.35 7.84 -13.49
N SER A 27 -7.76 6.72 -14.08
CA SER A 27 -9.07 6.11 -13.83
C SER A 27 -9.01 4.92 -12.88
N GLY A 28 -7.86 4.26 -12.76
CA GLY A 28 -7.71 3.12 -11.86
C GLY A 28 -6.28 2.94 -11.42
N ILE A 29 -6.08 2.36 -10.24
CA ILE A 29 -4.75 2.09 -9.69
C ILE A 29 -4.72 0.72 -9.01
N LYS A 30 -3.53 0.18 -8.90
CA LYS A 30 -3.24 -0.99 -8.07
C LYS A 30 -2.28 -0.55 -6.99
N ILE A 31 -2.57 -0.90 -5.76
CA ILE A 31 -1.71 -0.58 -4.60
C ILE A 31 -1.24 -1.89 -4.00
N SER A 32 0.06 -2.01 -3.77
CA SER A 32 0.61 -3.17 -3.11
C SER A 32 1.70 -2.75 -2.12
N MET A 33 2.20 -3.72 -1.38
CA MET A 33 3.34 -3.52 -0.49
C MET A 33 4.62 -3.97 -1.18
N LEU A 34 5.74 -3.39 -0.76
CA LEU A 34 7.04 -3.88 -1.21
C LEU A 34 7.26 -5.29 -0.68
N TYR A 35 7.70 -6.19 -1.55
CA TYR A 35 8.13 -7.53 -1.14
C TYR A 35 9.40 -7.91 -1.90
N VAL A 36 10.20 -8.78 -1.29
CA VAL A 36 11.50 -9.16 -1.81
C VAL A 36 11.44 -10.62 -2.26
N LEU A 37 11.80 -10.86 -3.52
CA LEU A 37 11.84 -12.21 -4.10
C LEU A 37 13.28 -12.66 -4.27
N LYS A 38 13.51 -13.97 -4.15
CA LYS A 38 14.81 -14.59 -4.39
C LYS A 38 15.29 -14.30 -5.81
N ASN A 39 16.61 -14.27 -5.99
CA ASN A 39 17.25 -14.11 -7.30
C ASN A 39 16.95 -12.77 -7.99
N THR A 40 16.70 -11.73 -7.20
CA THR A 40 16.51 -10.37 -7.72
C THR A 40 17.60 -9.45 -7.22
N VAL A 41 17.78 -8.33 -7.91
CA VAL A 41 18.72 -7.28 -7.47
C VAL A 41 18.29 -6.74 -6.10
N LEU A 42 16.98 -6.61 -5.88
CA LEU A 42 16.46 -6.13 -4.60
C LEU A 42 16.80 -7.09 -3.48
N ALA A 43 16.77 -8.40 -3.71
CA ALA A 43 17.16 -9.39 -2.72
C ALA A 43 18.62 -9.22 -2.29
N SER A 44 19.52 -9.01 -3.26
CA SER A 44 20.94 -8.76 -2.97
C SER A 44 21.13 -7.47 -2.19
N TYR A 45 20.41 -6.43 -2.58
CA TYR A 45 20.44 -5.15 -1.87
C TYR A 45 19.95 -5.31 -0.42
N TYR A 46 18.85 -6.01 -0.22
CA TYR A 46 18.27 -6.23 1.10
C TYR A 46 19.23 -7.01 2.01
N GLU A 47 19.93 -7.99 1.46
CA GLU A 47 20.90 -8.78 2.21
C GLU A 47 22.08 -7.93 2.70
N GLN A 48 22.58 -7.02 1.84
CA GLN A 48 23.73 -6.17 2.16
C GLN A 48 23.33 -4.91 2.94
N HIS A 49 22.16 -4.38 2.69
CA HIS A 49 21.64 -3.16 3.30
C HIS A 49 20.21 -3.38 3.78
N PRO A 50 20.03 -4.14 4.90
CA PRO A 50 18.68 -4.42 5.40
C PRO A 50 17.91 -3.12 5.66
N PHE A 51 16.67 -3.08 5.23
CA PHE A 51 15.77 -1.96 5.46
C PHE A 51 14.47 -2.47 6.07
N HIS A 52 13.72 -1.57 6.68
CA HIS A 52 12.46 -1.94 7.33
C HIS A 52 11.44 -2.43 6.30
N ILE A 53 10.87 -3.60 6.56
CA ILE A 53 9.77 -4.16 5.79
C ILE A 53 8.49 -3.91 6.59
N LEU A 54 7.48 -3.33 5.97
CA LEU A 54 6.23 -3.05 6.67
C LEU A 54 5.61 -4.34 7.19
N THR A 55 5.15 -4.29 8.44
CA THR A 55 4.28 -5.35 8.97
C THR A 55 2.91 -5.22 8.33
N MET A 56 2.08 -6.26 8.48
CA MET A 56 0.70 -6.20 7.96
C MET A 56 -0.05 -5.01 8.56
N GLU A 57 0.12 -4.76 9.85
CA GLU A 57 -0.55 -3.63 10.53
C GLU A 57 -0.07 -2.29 9.99
N GLU A 58 1.25 -2.14 9.81
CA GLU A 58 1.82 -0.92 9.24
C GLU A 58 1.32 -0.67 7.83
N TYR A 59 1.33 -1.72 6.99
CA TYR A 59 0.84 -1.60 5.63
C TYR A 59 -0.62 -1.17 5.58
N ILE A 60 -1.46 -1.81 6.37
CA ILE A 60 -2.89 -1.49 6.40
C ILE A 60 -3.11 -0.06 6.88
N ASN A 61 -2.36 0.38 7.88
CA ASN A 61 -2.43 1.76 8.36
C ASN A 61 -2.06 2.76 7.26
N HIS A 62 -0.93 2.55 6.59
CA HIS A 62 -0.50 3.40 5.48
C HIS A 62 -1.53 3.40 4.35
N LEU A 63 -2.04 2.22 3.99
CA LEU A 63 -3.02 2.07 2.93
C LEU A 63 -4.29 2.86 3.22
N ILE A 64 -4.84 2.72 4.41
CA ILE A 64 -6.10 3.39 4.79
C ILE A 64 -5.92 4.89 4.76
N ILE A 65 -4.82 5.40 5.30
CA ILE A 65 -4.54 6.83 5.30
C ILE A 65 -4.39 7.35 3.85
N CYS A 66 -3.68 6.60 3.01
CA CYS A 66 -3.54 6.95 1.59
C CYS A 66 -4.89 6.97 0.87
N LEU A 67 -5.72 5.95 1.10
CA LEU A 67 -7.04 5.86 0.47
C LEU A 67 -7.94 7.03 0.89
N SER A 68 -7.82 7.49 2.13
CA SER A 68 -8.65 8.61 2.62
C SER A 68 -8.38 9.90 1.86
N GLN A 69 -7.21 10.03 1.24
CA GLN A 69 -6.82 11.23 0.47
C GLN A 69 -6.85 11.00 -1.05
N LEU A 70 -7.25 9.83 -1.50
CA LEU A 70 -7.36 9.51 -2.93
C LEU A 70 -8.74 9.91 -3.46
N ARG A 71 -8.78 10.54 -4.65
CA ARG A 71 -10.06 10.89 -5.29
C ARG A 71 -11.00 9.69 -5.33
N LYS A 72 -12.27 9.93 -5.07
CA LYS A 72 -13.30 8.88 -5.03
C LYS A 72 -13.55 8.21 -6.36
N ASP A 73 -13.29 8.92 -7.47
CA ASP A 73 -13.55 8.42 -8.81
C ASP A 73 -12.45 7.49 -9.35
N ILE A 74 -11.33 7.36 -8.63
CA ILE A 74 -10.28 6.44 -9.03
C ILE A 74 -10.64 5.03 -8.53
N VAL A 75 -10.70 4.07 -9.45
CA VAL A 75 -11.01 2.68 -9.12
C VAL A 75 -9.79 2.01 -8.51
N ILE A 76 -9.99 1.36 -7.36
CA ILE A 76 -8.94 0.56 -6.73
C ILE A 76 -9.05 -0.86 -7.28
N GLU A 77 -8.11 -1.23 -8.15
CA GLU A 77 -8.13 -2.54 -8.82
C GLU A 77 -7.51 -3.64 -7.96
N ARG A 78 -6.57 -3.28 -7.06
CA ARG A 78 -5.90 -4.23 -6.18
C ARG A 78 -5.33 -3.50 -4.97
N MET A 79 -5.36 -4.17 -3.81
CA MET A 79 -4.81 -3.66 -2.56
C MET A 79 -3.86 -4.65 -1.88
N THR A 80 -3.48 -5.71 -2.57
CA THR A 80 -2.58 -6.75 -2.03
C THR A 80 -1.46 -7.07 -3.00
N GLY A 81 -0.38 -7.67 -2.48
CA GLY A 81 0.71 -8.17 -3.30
C GLY A 81 0.43 -9.59 -3.77
N ASP A 82 1.13 -10.01 -4.83
CA ASP A 82 0.92 -11.31 -5.44
C ASP A 82 2.26 -11.89 -5.91
N GLY A 83 3.14 -12.19 -4.96
CA GLY A 83 4.42 -12.81 -5.26
C GLY A 83 4.36 -14.33 -5.16
N PRO A 84 5.15 -15.08 -5.97
CA PRO A 84 5.23 -16.53 -5.86
C PRO A 84 5.78 -16.93 -4.48
N LYS A 85 5.05 -17.82 -3.78
CA LYS A 85 5.39 -18.19 -2.40
C LYS A 85 6.75 -18.83 -2.25
N ASP A 86 7.17 -19.62 -3.22
CA ASP A 86 8.45 -20.33 -3.20
C ASP A 86 9.65 -19.40 -3.38
N LEU A 87 9.45 -18.23 -3.97
CA LEU A 87 10.49 -17.23 -4.18
C LEU A 87 10.44 -16.09 -3.17
N LEU A 88 9.40 -16.02 -2.35
CA LEU A 88 9.21 -14.90 -1.43
C LEU A 88 10.17 -14.99 -0.24
N ILE A 89 10.93 -13.91 -0.04
CA ILE A 89 11.80 -13.77 1.12
C ILE A 89 11.05 -13.06 2.25
N VAL A 90 10.59 -11.85 2.01
CA VAL A 90 9.82 -11.02 2.97
C VAL A 90 8.85 -10.12 2.22
N PRO A 91 7.76 -9.70 2.84
CA PRO A 91 7.20 -10.19 4.09
C PRO A 91 6.33 -11.44 3.86
N LYS A 92 6.36 -12.36 4.79
CA LYS A 92 5.63 -13.63 4.63
C LYS A 92 4.11 -13.47 4.68
N TRP A 93 3.62 -12.42 5.35
CA TRP A 93 2.18 -12.20 5.52
C TRP A 93 1.44 -11.90 4.20
N ILE A 94 2.14 -11.50 3.13
CA ILE A 94 1.47 -11.21 1.85
C ILE A 94 0.80 -12.44 1.25
N GLY A 95 1.24 -13.64 1.63
CA GLY A 95 0.62 -14.89 1.18
C GLY A 95 -0.79 -15.12 1.73
N HIS A 96 -1.19 -14.38 2.74
CA HIS A 96 -2.50 -14.50 3.38
C HIS A 96 -3.48 -13.44 2.85
N LYS A 97 -3.71 -13.43 1.55
CA LYS A 97 -4.51 -12.40 0.88
C LYS A 97 -5.89 -12.18 1.49
N ARG A 98 -6.59 -13.29 1.81
CA ARG A 98 -7.93 -13.18 2.38
C ARG A 98 -7.90 -12.48 3.73
N LEU A 99 -6.94 -12.84 4.58
CA LEU A 99 -6.77 -12.21 5.87
C LEU A 99 -6.46 -10.72 5.72
N VAL A 100 -5.55 -10.38 4.80
CA VAL A 100 -5.18 -8.98 4.55
C VAL A 100 -6.40 -8.18 4.10
N LEU A 101 -7.14 -8.66 3.11
CA LEU A 101 -8.34 -7.97 2.61
C LEU A 101 -9.40 -7.82 3.67
N ASN A 102 -9.68 -8.88 4.43
CA ASN A 102 -10.67 -8.83 5.50
C ASN A 102 -10.26 -7.82 6.57
N THR A 103 -8.98 -7.78 6.90
CA THR A 103 -8.46 -6.84 7.90
C THR A 103 -8.56 -5.40 7.39
N ILE A 104 -8.24 -5.16 6.12
CA ILE A 104 -8.39 -3.82 5.52
C ILE A 104 -9.83 -3.33 5.65
N HIS A 105 -10.80 -4.15 5.24
CA HIS A 105 -12.22 -3.76 5.30
C HIS A 105 -12.68 -3.54 6.73
N LYS A 106 -12.27 -4.41 7.65
CA LYS A 106 -12.60 -4.28 9.06
C LYS A 106 -12.06 -2.98 9.65
N GLU A 107 -10.79 -2.67 9.38
CA GLU A 107 -10.15 -1.47 9.89
C GLU A 107 -10.76 -0.20 9.31
N MET A 108 -11.08 -0.19 8.02
CA MET A 108 -11.75 0.95 7.41
C MET A 108 -13.10 1.22 8.06
N LYS A 109 -13.85 0.14 8.32
CA LYS A 109 -15.15 0.26 8.98
C LYS A 109 -15.01 0.76 10.42
N GLN A 110 -14.08 0.20 11.19
CA GLN A 110 -13.87 0.57 12.58
C GLN A 110 -13.37 2.00 12.74
N ARG A 111 -12.48 2.44 11.83
CA ARG A 111 -11.93 3.80 11.85
C ARG A 111 -12.83 4.80 11.14
N ASN A 112 -13.91 4.34 10.53
CA ASN A 112 -14.82 5.18 9.76
C ASN A 112 -14.12 5.91 8.61
N PHE A 113 -13.14 5.25 7.99
CA PHE A 113 -12.41 5.77 6.85
C PHE A 113 -13.04 5.31 5.54
N THR A 114 -13.11 6.22 4.58
CA THR A 114 -13.57 5.93 3.22
C THR A 114 -12.61 6.56 2.21
N GLN A 115 -12.60 6.02 1.00
CA GLN A 115 -11.79 6.59 -0.08
C GLN A 115 -12.20 8.05 -0.30
N GLY A 116 -11.20 8.95 -0.26
CA GLY A 116 -11.44 10.38 -0.45
C GLY A 116 -12.15 11.06 0.72
N GLY A 117 -12.34 10.36 1.84
CA GLY A 117 -13.05 10.92 3.00
C GLY A 117 -12.41 12.19 3.54
N SER A 118 -11.07 12.25 3.57
CA SER A 118 -10.36 13.44 4.04
C SER A 118 -10.46 14.61 3.06
N LEU A 119 -10.66 14.34 1.77
CA LEU A 119 -10.81 15.39 0.77
C LEU A 119 -12.17 16.09 0.87
N CYS A 120 -13.21 15.35 1.20
CA CYS A 120 -14.57 15.89 1.29
C CYS A 120 -14.68 16.98 2.37
N GLN A 121 -13.86 16.90 3.41
CA GLN A 121 -13.89 17.89 4.50
C GLN A 121 -13.38 19.25 4.08
N LYS A 122 -12.57 19.32 3.02
CA LYS A 122 -11.99 20.57 2.55
C LYS A 122 -12.96 21.39 1.70
N ASN A 123 -14.03 20.80 1.23
CA ASN A 123 -15.00 21.42 0.34
C ASN A 123 -16.23 21.96 1.08
N LEU A 124 -16.19 21.87 2.39
CA LEU A 124 -17.25 22.39 3.24
C LEU A 124 -16.84 23.76 3.84
#